data_d1fc5cda8bb4801f73dc3da95f9ead51
#
_entry.id   d1fc5cda8bb4801f73dc3da95f9ead51
#
_cell.length_a   1.000
_cell.length_b   1.000
_cell.length_c   1.000
_cell.angle_alpha   90.00
_cell.angle_beta   90.00
_cell.angle_gamma   90.00
#
_symmetry.space_group_name_H-M   'P 1'
#
loop_
_entity.id
_entity.type
_entity.pdbx_description
1 polymer ?
#
loop_
_entity_poly.entity_id
_entity_poly.type
_entity_poly.pdbx_seq_one_letter_code
_entity_poly.pdbx_strand_id
1 'polypeptide(L)'
;QQTYEQMKKQVTPLNPAYQVVSGIALRKKEVPLFEETFYQTSTYPKTKKAKEKLFGERFAYRAEQSRMMNLVYDHFTEGTTKDLFIEAATGTGKTLGYLLPMSYLATPEKPVIISTVSIVLQNQLVEKDLPLANKICQGKLRGIVIKSHRHYLDLQRFKATLNQPTPQKQYALYQMGVLVWLLETETGDLDELQLTNLNHLFWKEVTHRGLDFLSKKDELYEVDFLRHLYKKVAQSNVLIVNHAFLAQESLRKQPLLPESPWLIIDEAHHLPDIASRMASERVNSVILKKQVTHFIEKEQLFVALQQIFQQFSEEQRLVKVYQQGLLDFVDEWQDFLFELHRLFSKTQKRIDHQELLLTKERFDYLSTAGEKHSQTLQLLLQELLTIQSKLQQTIMSQLETFSLADRIVFVRLFQFFDEIERIHHCFTIYLDDWRPRWVKEYLPQNEDHGLIEIHDLEASLLPETKWYPRYERIIYTSGTLKFGNNKKYLPQRLGLSEVMFKTLPTPY
;
A
#
# COMPACT_ATOMS: atom_id res chain seq x y z
N GLN A 1 3.72 -31.38 -12.50
CA GLN A 1 5.13 -31.30 -12.95
C GLN A 1 5.28 -31.82 -14.38
N GLN A 2 4.78 -33.04 -14.70
CA GLN A 2 4.84 -33.60 -16.08
C GLN A 2 4.11 -32.71 -17.11
N THR A 3 2.93 -32.18 -16.77
CA THR A 3 2.16 -31.27 -17.64
C THR A 3 2.90 -29.96 -17.88
N TYR A 4 3.53 -29.40 -16.83
CA TYR A 4 4.32 -28.19 -16.95
C TYR A 4 5.57 -28.42 -17.83
N GLU A 5 6.29 -29.53 -17.66
CA GLU A 5 7.44 -29.85 -18.49
C GLU A 5 7.05 -30.09 -19.96
N GLN A 6 5.85 -30.64 -20.22
CA GLN A 6 5.30 -30.74 -21.57
C GLN A 6 4.96 -29.36 -22.15
N MET A 7 4.29 -28.49 -21.38
CA MET A 7 3.99 -27.11 -21.79
C MET A 7 5.28 -26.32 -22.03
N LYS A 8 6.27 -26.46 -21.15
CA LYS A 8 7.58 -25.84 -21.30
C LYS A 8 8.30 -26.25 -22.60
N LYS A 9 8.19 -27.53 -23.02
CA LYS A 9 8.73 -27.99 -24.31
C LYS A 9 7.98 -27.37 -25.49
N GLN A 10 6.70 -27.09 -25.39
CA GLN A 10 5.90 -26.45 -26.44
C GLN A 10 6.12 -24.90 -26.51
N VAL A 11 6.54 -24.30 -25.42
CA VAL A 11 6.74 -22.84 -25.29
C VAL A 11 8.10 -22.39 -25.84
N THR A 12 9.09 -23.27 -25.99
CA THR A 12 10.43 -22.96 -26.50
C THR A 12 10.58 -23.35 -27.96
N PRO A 13 11.41 -22.75 -28.72
CA PRO A 13 11.78 -21.46 -29.24
C PRO A 13 10.87 -20.95 -30.37
N LEU A 14 9.73 -21.58 -30.63
CA LEU A 14 8.83 -21.28 -31.76
C LEU A 14 7.85 -20.12 -31.51
N ASN A 15 7.62 -19.76 -30.26
CA ASN A 15 6.71 -18.65 -29.91
C ASN A 15 7.46 -17.48 -29.28
N PRO A 16 7.63 -16.34 -30.00
CA PRO A 16 8.38 -15.18 -29.52
C PRO A 16 7.73 -14.49 -28.31
N ALA A 17 6.48 -14.83 -27.97
CA ALA A 17 5.77 -14.27 -26.83
C ALA A 17 6.25 -14.82 -25.47
N TYR A 18 7.05 -15.88 -25.45
CA TYR A 18 7.49 -16.55 -24.22
C TYR A 18 9.00 -16.60 -24.11
N GLN A 19 9.47 -16.76 -22.85
CA GLN A 19 10.87 -16.98 -22.53
C GLN A 19 10.98 -17.96 -21.35
N VAL A 20 12.11 -18.67 -21.27
CA VAL A 20 12.41 -19.54 -20.12
C VAL A 20 13.62 -18.96 -19.40
N VAL A 21 13.44 -18.60 -18.14
CA VAL A 21 14.51 -18.05 -17.29
C VAL A 21 14.62 -18.89 -16.04
N SER A 22 15.82 -19.37 -15.73
CA SER A 22 16.08 -20.25 -14.58
C SER A 22 15.13 -21.44 -14.47
N GLY A 23 14.70 -22.01 -15.61
CA GLY A 23 13.79 -23.13 -15.66
C GLY A 23 12.30 -22.80 -15.54
N ILE A 24 11.93 -21.54 -15.36
CA ILE A 24 10.54 -21.07 -15.30
C ILE A 24 10.16 -20.48 -16.66
N ALA A 25 9.04 -20.95 -17.23
CA ALA A 25 8.48 -20.37 -18.45
C ALA A 25 7.64 -19.14 -18.09
N LEU A 26 7.90 -18.03 -18.76
CA LEU A 26 7.29 -16.72 -18.51
C LEU A 26 6.81 -16.12 -19.82
N ARG A 27 5.67 -15.44 -19.79
CA ARG A 27 5.29 -14.52 -20.87
C ARG A 27 6.29 -13.37 -20.93
N LYS A 28 6.75 -13.02 -22.15
CA LYS A 28 7.60 -11.85 -22.36
C LYS A 28 6.82 -10.57 -22.07
N LYS A 29 7.47 -9.65 -21.42
CA LYS A 29 6.92 -8.35 -21.05
C LYS A 29 7.58 -7.28 -21.90
N GLU A 30 6.75 -6.47 -22.55
CA GLU A 30 7.24 -5.34 -23.32
C GLU A 30 6.96 -4.03 -22.59
N VAL A 31 7.89 -3.09 -22.66
CA VAL A 31 7.70 -1.72 -22.20
C VAL A 31 7.75 -0.85 -23.46
N PRO A 32 6.60 -0.53 -24.05
CA PRO A 32 6.57 0.34 -25.20
C PRO A 32 7.09 1.74 -24.82
N LEU A 33 7.98 2.29 -25.63
CA LEU A 33 8.49 3.64 -25.44
C LEU A 33 7.36 4.66 -25.57
N PHE A 34 7.48 5.75 -24.84
CA PHE A 34 6.56 6.88 -24.95
C PHE A 34 6.95 7.75 -26.16
N GLU A 35 6.01 8.03 -27.05
CA GLU A 35 6.26 8.88 -28.22
C GLU A 35 6.08 10.35 -27.85
N GLU A 36 7.20 11.08 -27.74
CA GLU A 36 7.23 12.51 -27.37
C GLU A 36 6.66 13.45 -28.42
N THR A 37 6.63 13.03 -29.68
CA THR A 37 6.29 13.89 -30.84
C THR A 37 4.87 14.46 -30.78
N PHE A 38 4.01 13.94 -29.91
CA PHE A 38 2.61 14.31 -29.85
C PHE A 38 2.30 15.60 -29.08
N TYR A 39 3.19 16.04 -28.17
CA TYR A 39 2.91 17.17 -27.27
C TYR A 39 3.18 18.55 -27.90
N GLN A 40 4.03 18.62 -28.89
CA GLN A 40 4.50 19.90 -29.45
C GLN A 40 3.51 20.63 -30.38
N THR A 41 2.44 19.98 -30.83
CA THR A 41 1.62 20.52 -31.92
C THR A 41 0.14 20.71 -31.62
N SER A 42 -0.39 20.29 -30.49
CA SER A 42 -1.83 20.34 -30.22
C SER A 42 -2.22 21.30 -29.09
N THR A 43 -2.97 22.34 -29.43
CA THR A 43 -3.54 23.28 -28.48
C THR A 43 -4.79 22.66 -27.81
N TYR A 44 -4.92 22.82 -26.50
CA TYR A 44 -6.11 22.34 -25.76
C TYR A 44 -7.41 22.98 -26.29
N PRO A 45 -8.46 22.20 -26.60
CA PRO A 45 -9.69 22.70 -27.19
C PRO A 45 -10.60 23.36 -26.12
N LYS A 46 -10.36 24.64 -25.78
CA LYS A 46 -11.15 25.37 -24.76
C LYS A 46 -12.61 25.61 -25.16
N THR A 47 -12.89 25.86 -26.45
CA THR A 47 -14.24 26.25 -26.91
C THR A 47 -15.13 25.05 -27.16
N LYS A 48 -16.49 25.27 -27.14
CA LYS A 48 -17.48 24.27 -27.50
C LYS A 48 -17.21 23.69 -28.90
N LYS A 49 -17.04 24.57 -29.89
CA LYS A 49 -16.79 24.17 -31.30
C LYS A 49 -15.55 23.32 -31.46
N ALA A 50 -14.47 23.67 -30.73
CA ALA A 50 -13.21 22.88 -30.76
C ALA A 50 -13.38 21.51 -30.15
N LYS A 51 -14.15 21.39 -29.03
CA LYS A 51 -14.47 20.10 -28.42
C LYS A 51 -15.40 19.24 -29.26
N GLU A 52 -16.44 19.83 -29.87
CA GLU A 52 -17.31 19.14 -30.81
C GLU A 52 -16.51 18.56 -31.99
N LYS A 53 -15.54 19.33 -32.51
CA LYS A 53 -14.66 18.85 -33.57
C LYS A 53 -13.76 17.68 -33.06
N LEU A 54 -13.27 17.75 -31.82
CA LEU A 54 -12.46 16.68 -31.23
C LEU A 54 -13.27 15.40 -31.01
N PHE A 55 -14.51 15.53 -30.51
CA PHE A 55 -15.40 14.40 -30.25
C PHE A 55 -15.92 13.75 -31.54
N GLY A 56 -16.07 14.52 -32.62
CA GLY A 56 -16.62 14.07 -33.86
C GLY A 56 -18.10 13.59 -33.73
N GLU A 57 -18.54 12.75 -34.65
CA GLU A 57 -19.88 12.17 -34.60
C GLU A 57 -20.04 11.01 -33.59
N ARG A 58 -18.91 10.48 -33.08
CA ARG A 58 -18.91 9.28 -32.22
C ARG A 58 -19.23 9.56 -30.75
N PHE A 59 -18.97 10.78 -30.27
CA PHE A 59 -19.13 11.16 -28.88
C PHE A 59 -19.98 12.41 -28.74
N ALA A 60 -21.06 12.30 -27.96
CA ALA A 60 -21.94 13.43 -27.72
C ALA A 60 -21.26 14.49 -26.86
N TYR A 61 -21.35 15.77 -27.29
CA TYR A 61 -20.93 16.90 -26.47
C TYR A 61 -21.84 17.03 -25.24
N ARG A 62 -21.26 17.13 -24.07
CA ARG A 62 -21.97 17.39 -22.81
C ARG A 62 -21.38 18.65 -22.17
N ALA A 63 -22.26 19.65 -21.97
CA ALA A 63 -21.85 20.97 -21.50
C ALA A 63 -21.13 20.93 -20.15
N GLU A 64 -21.64 20.16 -19.19
CA GLU A 64 -21.09 20.07 -17.85
C GLU A 64 -19.75 19.35 -17.82
N GLN A 65 -19.61 18.29 -18.59
CA GLN A 65 -18.33 17.60 -18.78
C GLN A 65 -17.29 18.53 -19.42
N SER A 66 -17.69 19.29 -20.45
CA SER A 66 -16.82 20.29 -21.09
C SER A 66 -16.40 21.39 -20.12
N ARG A 67 -17.31 21.81 -19.23
CA ARG A 67 -17.02 22.78 -18.17
C ARG A 67 -16.00 22.22 -17.16
N MET A 68 -16.17 20.97 -16.74
CA MET A 68 -15.19 20.29 -15.89
C MET A 68 -13.82 20.20 -16.55
N MET A 69 -13.75 19.82 -17.82
CA MET A 69 -12.51 19.75 -18.59
C MET A 69 -11.75 21.09 -18.57
N ASN A 70 -12.47 22.22 -18.76
CA ASN A 70 -11.84 23.54 -18.72
C ASN A 70 -11.38 23.89 -17.29
N LEU A 71 -12.18 23.61 -16.27
CA LEU A 71 -11.80 23.87 -14.88
C LEU A 71 -10.52 23.11 -14.49
N VAL A 72 -10.40 21.84 -14.90
CA VAL A 72 -9.20 21.02 -14.66
C VAL A 72 -8.00 21.59 -15.40
N TYR A 73 -8.15 21.90 -16.70
CA TYR A 73 -7.06 22.47 -17.50
C TYR A 73 -6.59 23.81 -16.93
N ASP A 74 -7.50 24.74 -16.67
CA ASP A 74 -7.17 26.07 -16.17
C ASP A 74 -6.55 26.01 -14.76
N HIS A 75 -7.03 25.09 -13.90
CA HIS A 75 -6.46 24.93 -12.58
C HIS A 75 -5.00 24.45 -12.65
N PHE A 76 -4.68 23.48 -13.49
CA PHE A 76 -3.31 22.97 -13.60
C PHE A 76 -2.35 23.90 -14.36
N THR A 77 -2.85 24.80 -15.20
CA THR A 77 -2.00 25.75 -15.96
C THR A 77 -1.93 27.12 -15.32
N GLU A 78 -3.06 27.70 -14.90
CA GLU A 78 -3.19 29.10 -14.51
C GLU A 78 -3.79 29.28 -13.10
N GLY A 79 -4.07 28.17 -12.37
CA GLY A 79 -4.76 28.23 -11.09
C GLY A 79 -4.06 29.13 -10.07
N THR A 80 -4.83 29.93 -9.35
CA THR A 80 -4.35 30.82 -8.28
C THR A 80 -4.30 30.13 -6.92
N THR A 81 -5.14 29.13 -6.71
CA THR A 81 -5.18 28.31 -5.49
C THR A 81 -4.51 26.97 -5.74
N LYS A 82 -4.03 26.34 -4.66
CA LYS A 82 -3.43 24.99 -4.74
C LYS A 82 -4.49 23.93 -4.89
N ASP A 83 -5.62 24.08 -4.22
CA ASP A 83 -6.68 23.10 -4.11
C ASP A 83 -7.94 23.53 -4.85
N LEU A 84 -8.46 22.63 -5.71
CA LEU A 84 -9.73 22.79 -6.41
C LEU A 84 -10.66 21.65 -6.08
N PHE A 85 -11.82 21.96 -5.51
CA PHE A 85 -12.91 21.04 -5.26
C PHE A 85 -13.95 21.14 -6.38
N ILE A 86 -14.21 20.02 -7.05
CA ILE A 86 -15.21 19.94 -8.13
C ILE A 86 -16.30 18.94 -7.72
N GLU A 87 -17.46 19.44 -7.33
CA GLU A 87 -18.63 18.62 -7.12
C GLU A 87 -19.37 18.42 -8.45
N ALA A 88 -19.40 17.18 -8.91
CA ALA A 88 -20.03 16.78 -10.16
C ALA A 88 -20.85 15.51 -9.94
N ALA A 89 -22.16 15.54 -10.23
CA ALA A 89 -23.05 14.41 -10.04
C ALA A 89 -22.59 13.17 -10.82
N THR A 90 -23.05 11.99 -10.39
CA THR A 90 -22.86 10.75 -11.13
C THR A 90 -23.45 10.89 -12.54
N GLY A 91 -22.79 10.31 -13.55
CA GLY A 91 -23.22 10.44 -14.94
C GLY A 91 -22.76 11.70 -15.69
N THR A 92 -22.16 12.69 -15.00
CA THR A 92 -21.56 13.88 -15.64
C THR A 92 -20.36 13.53 -16.52
N GLY A 93 -19.76 12.36 -16.34
CA GLY A 93 -18.54 11.94 -17.04
C GLY A 93 -17.28 12.53 -16.42
N LYS A 94 -17.20 12.54 -15.08
CA LYS A 94 -16.07 13.05 -14.28
C LYS A 94 -14.72 12.56 -14.79
N THR A 95 -14.61 11.25 -15.03
CA THR A 95 -13.36 10.60 -15.43
C THR A 95 -12.80 11.20 -16.72
N LEU A 96 -13.62 11.30 -17.76
CA LEU A 96 -13.19 11.95 -19.01
C LEU A 96 -12.99 13.46 -18.80
N GLY A 97 -13.72 14.06 -17.86
CA GLY A 97 -13.59 15.47 -17.45
C GLY A 97 -12.19 15.83 -16.96
N TYR A 98 -11.47 14.90 -16.30
CA TYR A 98 -10.07 15.12 -15.91
C TYR A 98 -9.06 14.43 -16.82
N LEU A 99 -9.37 13.30 -17.45
CA LEU A 99 -8.42 12.61 -18.33
C LEU A 99 -8.11 13.38 -19.60
N LEU A 100 -9.13 14.00 -20.21
CA LEU A 100 -8.94 14.72 -21.48
C LEU A 100 -7.98 15.91 -21.32
N PRO A 101 -8.11 16.81 -20.32
CA PRO A 101 -7.12 17.86 -20.09
C PRO A 101 -5.71 17.29 -19.85
N MET A 102 -5.59 16.17 -19.13
CA MET A 102 -4.29 15.55 -18.86
C MET A 102 -3.61 15.03 -20.12
N SER A 103 -4.35 14.66 -21.15
CA SER A 103 -3.75 14.28 -22.45
C SER A 103 -2.99 15.41 -23.14
N TYR A 104 -3.18 16.65 -22.71
CA TYR A 104 -2.50 17.85 -23.21
C TYR A 104 -1.39 18.33 -22.25
N LEU A 105 -1.39 17.90 -21.00
CA LEU A 105 -0.50 18.40 -19.96
C LEU A 105 0.51 17.36 -19.48
N ALA A 106 0.05 16.12 -19.23
CA ALA A 106 0.87 15.12 -18.58
C ALA A 106 1.87 14.45 -19.53
N THR A 107 3.12 14.35 -19.10
CA THR A 107 4.22 13.63 -19.77
C THR A 107 4.83 12.62 -18.79
N PRO A 108 5.66 11.68 -19.23
CA PRO A 108 6.37 10.79 -18.32
C PRO A 108 7.26 11.51 -17.30
N GLU A 109 7.83 12.67 -17.65
CA GLU A 109 8.64 13.50 -16.76
C GLU A 109 7.79 14.33 -15.79
N LYS A 110 6.54 14.61 -16.18
CA LYS A 110 5.53 15.31 -15.38
C LYS A 110 4.22 14.54 -15.39
N PRO A 111 4.17 13.34 -14.81
CA PRO A 111 2.96 12.54 -14.80
C PRO A 111 1.89 13.16 -13.90
N VAL A 112 0.63 12.78 -14.10
CA VAL A 112 -0.43 13.03 -13.15
C VAL A 112 -0.66 11.79 -12.29
N ILE A 113 -0.80 11.99 -10.98
CA ILE A 113 -1.24 10.93 -10.06
C ILE A 113 -2.75 11.03 -9.87
N ILE A 114 -3.45 9.93 -10.11
CA ILE A 114 -4.90 9.82 -9.90
C ILE A 114 -5.14 8.81 -8.78
N SER A 115 -5.76 9.26 -7.71
CA SER A 115 -6.15 8.41 -6.60
C SER A 115 -7.64 8.12 -6.60
N THR A 116 -8.02 6.84 -6.47
CA THR A 116 -9.40 6.37 -6.41
C THR A 116 -9.69 5.63 -5.10
N VAL A 117 -10.96 5.33 -4.82
CA VAL A 117 -11.35 4.67 -3.57
C VAL A 117 -10.93 3.20 -3.51
N SER A 118 -10.98 2.47 -4.63
CA SER A 118 -10.86 1.02 -4.65
C SER A 118 -10.08 0.47 -5.84
N ILE A 119 -9.59 -0.77 -5.70
CA ILE A 119 -8.94 -1.52 -6.78
C ILE A 119 -9.88 -1.69 -7.98
N VAL A 120 -11.18 -1.89 -7.74
CA VAL A 120 -12.17 -2.02 -8.82
C VAL A 120 -12.22 -0.76 -9.68
N LEU A 121 -12.22 0.42 -9.07
CA LEU A 121 -12.19 1.69 -9.80
C LEU A 121 -10.85 1.94 -10.50
N GLN A 122 -9.73 1.50 -9.92
CA GLN A 122 -8.43 1.54 -10.61
C GLN A 122 -8.47 0.72 -11.91
N ASN A 123 -8.98 -0.50 -11.85
CA ASN A 123 -9.10 -1.37 -13.02
C ASN A 123 -10.06 -0.79 -14.06
N GLN A 124 -11.20 -0.24 -13.63
CA GLN A 124 -12.13 0.46 -14.54
C GLN A 124 -11.45 1.61 -15.29
N LEU A 125 -10.66 2.41 -14.59
CA LEU A 125 -9.88 3.52 -15.19
C LEU A 125 -8.97 3.02 -16.32
N VAL A 126 -8.21 1.94 -16.08
CA VAL A 126 -7.25 1.41 -17.06
C VAL A 126 -7.94 0.66 -18.19
N GLU A 127 -8.94 -0.17 -17.88
CA GLU A 127 -9.55 -1.07 -18.86
C GLU A 127 -10.63 -0.41 -19.73
N LYS A 128 -11.30 0.63 -19.21
CA LYS A 128 -12.43 1.28 -19.88
C LYS A 128 -12.19 2.76 -20.16
N ASP A 129 -11.85 3.55 -19.15
CA ASP A 129 -11.86 5.01 -19.25
C ASP A 129 -10.64 5.55 -20.01
N LEU A 130 -9.45 5.02 -19.78
CA LEU A 130 -8.26 5.38 -20.53
C LEU A 130 -8.34 5.00 -22.02
N PRO A 131 -8.76 3.77 -22.40
CA PRO A 131 -8.99 3.44 -23.81
C PRO A 131 -10.03 4.33 -24.47
N LEU A 132 -11.09 4.70 -23.73
CA LEU A 132 -12.11 5.64 -24.25
C LEU A 132 -11.52 7.03 -24.47
N ALA A 133 -10.78 7.55 -23.50
CA ALA A 133 -10.08 8.84 -23.63
C ALA A 133 -9.08 8.83 -24.78
N ASN A 134 -8.33 7.76 -24.97
CA ASN A 134 -7.37 7.60 -26.06
C ASN A 134 -7.99 7.54 -27.44
N LYS A 135 -9.21 7.01 -27.58
CA LYS A 135 -9.98 7.10 -28.84
C LYS A 135 -10.30 8.55 -29.23
N ILE A 136 -10.52 9.40 -28.23
CA ILE A 136 -10.78 10.84 -28.44
C ILE A 136 -9.46 11.61 -28.63
N CYS A 137 -8.44 11.32 -27.83
CA CYS A 137 -7.17 12.05 -27.77
C CYS A 137 -6.08 11.47 -28.67
N GLN A 138 -6.39 10.52 -29.52
CA GLN A 138 -5.45 9.84 -30.43
C GLN A 138 -4.25 9.17 -29.70
N GLY A 139 -4.54 8.49 -28.59
CA GLY A 139 -3.56 7.66 -27.91
C GLY A 139 -2.52 8.37 -27.03
N LYS A 140 -2.82 9.59 -26.58
CA LYS A 140 -1.86 10.42 -25.78
C LYS A 140 -1.73 10.01 -24.29
N LEU A 141 -2.61 9.17 -23.76
CA LEU A 141 -2.58 8.76 -22.37
C LEU A 141 -2.05 7.34 -22.24
N ARG A 142 -1.05 7.18 -21.39
CA ARG A 142 -0.54 5.89 -20.97
C ARG A 142 -0.66 5.79 -19.45
N GLY A 143 -1.61 5.00 -19.00
CA GLY A 143 -1.90 4.81 -17.59
C GLY A 143 -1.35 3.50 -17.06
N ILE A 144 -0.92 3.52 -15.81
CA ILE A 144 -0.51 2.35 -15.06
C ILE A 144 -1.07 2.35 -13.65
N VAL A 145 -1.54 1.19 -13.20
CA VAL A 145 -1.93 0.99 -11.79
C VAL A 145 -0.70 0.65 -10.97
N ILE A 146 -0.52 1.35 -9.87
CA ILE A 146 0.54 1.10 -8.90
C ILE A 146 -0.11 0.65 -7.59
N LYS A 147 0.26 -0.55 -7.15
CA LYS A 147 -0.16 -1.14 -5.89
C LYS A 147 1.05 -1.35 -4.97
N SER A 148 0.81 -1.66 -3.71
CA SER A 148 1.89 -2.08 -2.81
C SER A 148 2.64 -3.29 -3.38
N HIS A 149 3.96 -3.35 -3.17
CA HIS A 149 4.79 -4.49 -3.59
C HIS A 149 4.21 -5.85 -3.16
N ARG A 150 3.46 -5.90 -2.05
CA ARG A 150 2.79 -7.12 -1.55
C ARG A 150 1.72 -7.70 -2.48
N HIS A 151 1.27 -6.95 -3.49
CA HIS A 151 0.36 -7.45 -4.51
C HIS A 151 1.07 -8.17 -5.66
N TYR A 152 2.40 -8.15 -5.71
CA TYR A 152 3.16 -8.74 -6.81
C TYR A 152 3.86 -10.01 -6.40
N LEU A 153 3.97 -10.94 -7.37
CA LEU A 153 4.76 -12.17 -7.23
C LEU A 153 6.25 -11.86 -7.29
N ASP A 154 7.01 -12.38 -6.32
CA ASP A 154 8.46 -12.42 -6.35
C ASP A 154 8.93 -13.74 -7.02
N LEU A 155 9.49 -13.64 -8.20
CA LEU A 155 9.92 -14.82 -8.98
C LEU A 155 11.08 -15.58 -8.33
N GLN A 156 12.02 -14.89 -7.66
CA GLN A 156 13.12 -15.54 -6.97
C GLN A 156 12.63 -16.37 -5.78
N ARG A 157 11.71 -15.81 -5.01
CA ARG A 157 11.06 -16.49 -3.88
C ARG A 157 10.17 -17.63 -4.35
N PHE A 158 9.41 -17.44 -5.41
CA PHE A 158 8.61 -18.50 -5.99
C PHE A 158 9.49 -19.67 -6.47
N LYS A 159 10.59 -19.40 -7.19
CA LYS A 159 11.57 -20.41 -7.58
C LYS A 159 12.11 -21.20 -6.39
N ALA A 160 12.39 -20.51 -5.29
CA ALA A 160 12.88 -21.18 -4.08
C ALA A 160 11.86 -22.16 -3.50
N THR A 161 10.54 -21.86 -3.58
CA THR A 161 9.50 -22.81 -3.14
C THR A 161 9.47 -24.10 -3.99
N LEU A 162 9.82 -24.02 -5.28
CA LEU A 162 9.84 -25.19 -6.17
C LEU A 162 10.97 -26.18 -5.83
N ASN A 163 12.02 -25.72 -5.19
CA ASN A 163 13.18 -26.52 -4.80
C ASN A 163 13.04 -27.17 -3.41
N GLN A 164 11.95 -26.91 -2.69
CA GLN A 164 11.71 -27.47 -1.37
C GLN A 164 10.72 -28.65 -1.42
N PRO A 165 10.85 -29.65 -0.53
CA PRO A 165 9.83 -30.69 -0.41
C PRO A 165 8.48 -30.05 -0.04
N THR A 166 7.43 -30.39 -0.77
CA THR A 166 6.09 -29.80 -0.57
C THR A 166 5.37 -30.55 0.55
N PRO A 167 5.15 -29.91 1.71
CA PRO A 167 4.56 -30.60 2.86
C PRO A 167 3.06 -30.87 2.74
N GLN A 168 2.34 -30.19 1.84
CA GLN A 168 0.89 -30.27 1.73
C GLN A 168 0.40 -30.25 0.28
N LYS A 169 -0.64 -31.04 -0.04
CA LYS A 169 -1.25 -31.10 -1.38
C LYS A 169 -1.71 -29.73 -1.88
N GLN A 170 -2.28 -28.90 -0.99
CA GLN A 170 -2.77 -27.57 -1.33
C GLN A 170 -1.63 -26.62 -1.74
N TYR A 171 -0.49 -26.70 -1.07
CA TYR A 171 0.70 -25.94 -1.41
C TYR A 171 1.18 -26.25 -2.84
N ALA A 172 1.23 -27.55 -3.20
CA ALA A 172 1.59 -28.00 -4.54
C ALA A 172 0.58 -27.52 -5.61
N LEU A 173 -0.71 -27.47 -5.28
CA LEU A 173 -1.73 -26.94 -6.19
C LEU A 173 -1.51 -25.45 -6.46
N TYR A 174 -1.17 -24.66 -5.46
CA TYR A 174 -0.85 -23.24 -5.64
C TYR A 174 0.41 -23.04 -6.49
N GLN A 175 1.48 -23.82 -6.26
CA GLN A 175 2.67 -23.79 -7.12
C GLN A 175 2.32 -24.08 -8.58
N MET A 176 1.52 -25.12 -8.86
CA MET A 176 1.08 -25.45 -10.21
C MET A 176 0.21 -24.34 -10.83
N GLY A 177 -0.70 -23.77 -10.05
CA GLY A 177 -1.53 -22.64 -10.49
C GLY A 177 -0.68 -21.42 -10.89
N VAL A 178 0.32 -21.07 -10.09
CA VAL A 178 1.24 -19.98 -10.41
C VAL A 178 2.04 -20.27 -11.67
N LEU A 179 2.55 -21.51 -11.86
CA LEU A 179 3.30 -21.87 -13.06
C LEU A 179 2.46 -21.70 -14.35
N VAL A 180 1.18 -22.06 -14.31
CA VAL A 180 0.26 -21.86 -15.46
C VAL A 180 -0.02 -20.36 -15.65
N TRP A 181 -0.33 -19.64 -14.58
CA TRP A 181 -0.62 -18.21 -14.63
C TRP A 181 0.56 -17.37 -15.13
N LEU A 182 1.81 -17.78 -14.87
CA LEU A 182 3.00 -17.10 -15.39
C LEU A 182 3.10 -17.09 -16.92
N LEU A 183 2.36 -17.97 -17.62
CA LEU A 183 2.24 -17.97 -19.08
C LEU A 183 1.22 -16.95 -19.59
N GLU A 184 0.36 -16.43 -18.73
CA GLU A 184 -0.72 -15.49 -19.09
C GLU A 184 -0.47 -14.09 -18.57
N THR A 185 0.07 -13.96 -17.34
CA THR A 185 0.24 -12.65 -16.69
C THR A 185 1.37 -11.82 -17.31
N GLU A 186 1.09 -10.53 -17.51
CA GLU A 186 2.09 -9.52 -17.86
C GLU A 186 2.50 -8.66 -16.66
N THR A 187 1.69 -8.66 -15.61
CA THR A 187 1.86 -7.76 -14.46
C THR A 187 2.45 -8.45 -13.24
N GLY A 188 2.18 -9.76 -13.08
CA GLY A 188 2.50 -10.49 -11.86
C GLY A 188 1.66 -10.07 -10.66
N ASP A 189 0.54 -9.38 -10.89
CA ASP A 189 -0.39 -8.93 -9.85
C ASP A 189 -1.22 -10.11 -9.35
N LEU A 190 -1.03 -10.51 -8.09
CA LEU A 190 -1.70 -11.63 -7.46
C LEU A 190 -3.23 -11.49 -7.40
N ASP A 191 -3.75 -10.25 -7.52
CA ASP A 191 -5.20 -10.02 -7.58
C ASP A 191 -5.83 -10.62 -8.86
N GLU A 192 -5.05 -10.84 -9.93
CA GLU A 192 -5.51 -11.52 -11.14
C GLU A 192 -5.96 -12.97 -10.88
N LEU A 193 -5.39 -13.60 -9.87
CA LEU A 193 -5.70 -14.99 -9.50
C LEU A 193 -7.04 -15.13 -8.76
N GLN A 194 -7.69 -14.05 -8.35
CA GLN A 194 -8.96 -14.03 -7.62
C GLN A 194 -8.99 -15.01 -6.43
N LEU A 195 -7.90 -15.05 -5.67
CA LEU A 195 -7.68 -16.01 -4.60
C LEU A 195 -8.66 -15.86 -3.45
N THR A 196 -9.27 -16.94 -3.03
CA THR A 196 -10.19 -16.98 -1.89
C THR A 196 -9.49 -17.11 -0.53
N ASN A 197 -8.22 -17.54 -0.51
CA ASN A 197 -7.45 -17.77 0.72
C ASN A 197 -6.03 -17.17 0.65
N LEU A 198 -5.95 -15.84 0.69
CA LEU A 198 -4.68 -15.09 0.73
C LEU A 198 -3.89 -15.28 2.03
N ASN A 199 -4.53 -15.82 3.09
CA ASN A 199 -3.86 -16.04 4.38
C ASN A 199 -3.03 -17.34 4.40
N HIS A 200 -3.08 -18.16 3.36
CA HIS A 200 -2.27 -19.37 3.27
C HIS A 200 -0.77 -19.01 3.23
N LEU A 201 0.05 -19.79 3.92
CA LEU A 201 1.49 -19.58 4.05
C LEU A 201 2.19 -19.38 2.70
N PHE A 202 1.81 -20.18 1.68
CA PHE A 202 2.36 -20.07 0.34
C PHE A 202 2.32 -18.63 -0.21
N TRP A 203 1.20 -17.94 -0.11
CA TRP A 203 1.08 -16.56 -0.63
C TRP A 203 1.97 -15.59 0.12
N LYS A 204 2.11 -15.75 1.43
CA LYS A 204 3.06 -14.96 2.24
C LYS A 204 4.51 -15.21 1.83
N GLU A 205 4.82 -16.44 1.41
CA GLU A 205 6.17 -16.81 0.97
C GLU A 205 6.53 -16.27 -0.40
N VAL A 206 5.58 -16.14 -1.33
CA VAL A 206 5.85 -15.76 -2.71
C VAL A 206 5.56 -14.29 -3.03
N THR A 207 4.92 -13.55 -2.12
CA THR A 207 4.69 -12.10 -2.30
C THR A 207 5.99 -11.31 -2.27
N HIS A 208 6.04 -10.26 -3.07
CA HIS A 208 7.21 -9.39 -3.20
C HIS A 208 7.46 -8.55 -1.94
N ARG A 209 8.74 -8.31 -1.63
CA ARG A 209 9.18 -7.54 -0.46
C ARG A 209 9.75 -6.16 -0.78
N GLY A 210 9.94 -5.87 -2.02
CA GLY A 210 10.62 -4.69 -2.51
C GLY A 210 11.87 -5.05 -3.31
N LEU A 211 12.33 -4.13 -4.15
CA LEU A 211 13.47 -4.35 -5.04
C LEU A 211 14.78 -4.60 -4.29
N ASP A 212 14.94 -4.05 -3.09
CA ASP A 212 16.14 -4.18 -2.27
C ASP A 212 16.40 -5.62 -1.81
N PHE A 213 15.36 -6.44 -1.78
CA PHE A 213 15.45 -7.86 -1.40
C PHE A 213 15.76 -8.81 -2.56
N LEU A 214 15.75 -8.31 -3.79
CA LEU A 214 16.10 -9.11 -4.96
C LEU A 214 17.61 -9.29 -5.09
N SER A 215 18.03 -10.50 -5.43
CA SER A 215 19.42 -10.75 -5.83
C SER A 215 19.67 -10.26 -7.26
N LYS A 216 20.55 -9.27 -7.41
CA LYS A 216 20.96 -8.77 -8.71
C LYS A 216 21.75 -9.80 -9.55
N LYS A 217 22.29 -10.83 -8.90
CA LYS A 217 23.04 -11.92 -9.55
C LYS A 217 22.14 -13.03 -10.09
N ASP A 218 20.86 -13.09 -9.67
CA ASP A 218 19.91 -14.08 -10.16
C ASP A 218 19.37 -13.67 -11.53
N GLU A 219 19.29 -14.62 -12.47
CA GLU A 219 18.75 -14.38 -13.82
C GLU A 219 17.31 -13.87 -13.82
N LEU A 220 16.52 -14.22 -12.77
CA LEU A 220 15.15 -13.75 -12.58
C LEU A 220 15.05 -12.27 -12.23
N TYR A 221 16.16 -11.61 -11.85
CA TYR A 221 16.20 -10.19 -11.54
C TYR A 221 15.73 -9.32 -12.70
N GLU A 222 16.19 -9.61 -13.93
CA GLU A 222 15.85 -8.81 -15.11
C GLU A 222 14.38 -8.97 -15.55
N VAL A 223 13.77 -10.10 -15.23
CA VAL A 223 12.38 -10.43 -15.58
C VAL A 223 11.41 -10.28 -14.41
N ASP A 224 11.86 -9.72 -13.30
CA ASP A 224 11.02 -9.49 -12.11
C ASP A 224 9.85 -8.53 -12.40
N PHE A 225 8.68 -8.84 -11.83
CA PHE A 225 7.43 -8.10 -12.08
C PHE A 225 7.44 -6.69 -11.51
N LEU A 226 7.92 -6.52 -10.28
CA LEU A 226 7.97 -5.20 -9.65
C LEU A 226 8.97 -4.29 -10.37
N ARG A 227 10.11 -4.83 -10.77
CA ARG A 227 11.09 -4.12 -11.58
C ARG A 227 10.53 -3.70 -12.94
N HIS A 228 9.76 -4.59 -13.58
CA HIS A 228 9.08 -4.28 -14.84
C HIS A 228 7.99 -3.20 -14.65
N LEU A 229 7.25 -3.23 -13.54
CA LEU A 229 6.31 -2.17 -13.17
C LEU A 229 7.00 -0.81 -13.13
N TYR A 230 8.15 -0.68 -12.45
CA TYR A 230 8.85 0.60 -12.39
C TYR A 230 9.40 1.07 -13.75
N LYS A 231 9.81 0.14 -14.62
CA LYS A 231 10.14 0.49 -16.01
C LYS A 231 8.93 1.05 -16.76
N LYS A 232 7.74 0.48 -16.56
CA LYS A 232 6.49 0.99 -17.14
C LYS A 232 6.07 2.33 -16.53
N VAL A 233 6.24 2.52 -15.23
CA VAL A 233 5.98 3.80 -14.55
C VAL A 233 6.77 4.93 -15.18
N ALA A 234 8.07 4.71 -15.44
CA ALA A 234 8.93 5.70 -16.08
C ALA A 234 8.51 6.06 -17.52
N GLN A 235 7.65 5.26 -18.16
CA GLN A 235 7.12 5.47 -19.51
C GLN A 235 5.63 5.85 -19.51
N SER A 236 5.07 6.19 -18.35
CA SER A 236 3.65 6.46 -18.17
C SER A 236 3.41 7.90 -17.74
N ASN A 237 2.37 8.53 -18.27
CA ASN A 237 2.00 9.90 -17.92
C ASN A 237 0.76 9.97 -17.00
N VAL A 238 0.11 8.82 -16.72
CA VAL A 238 -1.01 8.70 -15.78
C VAL A 238 -0.72 7.58 -14.79
N LEU A 239 -0.51 7.94 -13.53
CA LEU A 239 -0.21 6.99 -12.45
C LEU A 239 -1.45 6.81 -11.58
N ILE A 240 -1.97 5.60 -11.50
CA ILE A 240 -3.24 5.32 -10.82
C ILE A 240 -2.97 4.56 -9.54
N VAL A 241 -3.41 5.12 -8.41
CA VAL A 241 -3.29 4.54 -7.07
C VAL A 241 -4.65 4.50 -6.38
N ASN A 242 -4.78 3.81 -5.25
CA ASN A 242 -5.92 3.99 -4.36
C ASN A 242 -5.60 4.92 -3.19
N HIS A 243 -6.64 5.42 -2.51
CA HIS A 243 -6.47 6.35 -1.39
C HIS A 243 -5.65 5.75 -0.25
N ALA A 244 -5.81 4.45 0.03
CA ALA A 244 -5.05 3.77 1.07
C ALA A 244 -3.55 3.73 0.74
N PHE A 245 -3.20 3.40 -0.50
CA PHE A 245 -1.81 3.44 -0.97
C PHE A 245 -1.25 4.87 -0.91
N LEU A 246 -2.00 5.87 -1.39
CA LEU A 246 -1.56 7.27 -1.37
C LEU A 246 -1.34 7.77 0.07
N ALA A 247 -2.21 7.42 1.01
CA ALA A 247 -2.05 7.78 2.41
C ALA A 247 -0.80 7.13 3.02
N GLN A 248 -0.59 5.83 2.82
CA GLN A 248 0.62 5.13 3.28
C GLN A 248 1.89 5.66 2.62
N GLU A 249 1.85 5.92 1.31
CA GLU A 249 2.96 6.50 0.55
C GLU A 249 3.38 7.86 1.10
N SER A 250 2.40 8.66 1.53
CA SER A 250 2.63 10.00 2.11
C SER A 250 3.36 9.95 3.46
N LEU A 251 3.28 8.83 4.17
CA LEU A 251 3.93 8.62 5.46
C LEU A 251 5.34 8.01 5.33
N ARG A 252 5.74 7.57 4.12
CA ARG A 252 7.05 6.95 3.89
C ARG A 252 8.18 7.96 3.94
N LYS A 253 9.32 7.54 4.52
CA LYS A 253 10.57 8.32 4.47
C LYS A 253 11.13 8.42 3.05
N GLN A 254 11.00 7.36 2.28
CA GLN A 254 11.40 7.28 0.87
C GLN A 254 10.18 6.94 0.01
N PRO A 255 9.67 7.91 -0.76
CA PRO A 255 8.53 7.70 -1.63
C PRO A 255 8.83 6.69 -2.74
N LEU A 256 7.83 5.88 -3.08
CA LEU A 256 7.88 4.95 -4.23
C LEU A 256 7.38 5.61 -5.52
N LEU A 257 6.44 6.55 -5.39
CA LEU A 257 5.90 7.28 -6.52
C LEU A 257 6.93 8.31 -7.01
N PRO A 258 7.09 8.47 -8.33
CA PRO A 258 7.94 9.53 -8.88
C PRO A 258 7.40 10.92 -8.50
N GLU A 259 8.24 11.93 -8.66
CA GLU A 259 7.80 13.32 -8.53
C GLU A 259 6.71 13.61 -9.57
N SER A 260 5.68 14.30 -9.11
CA SER A 260 4.55 14.71 -9.94
C SER A 260 4.06 16.06 -9.48
N PRO A 261 3.85 17.03 -10.40
CA PRO A 261 3.29 18.32 -10.03
C PRO A 261 1.79 18.25 -9.74
N TRP A 262 1.08 17.22 -10.21
CA TRP A 262 -0.38 17.16 -10.22
C TRP A 262 -0.94 15.93 -9.54
N LEU A 263 -1.93 16.16 -8.67
CA LEU A 263 -2.67 15.11 -7.98
C LEU A 263 -4.18 15.29 -8.20
N ILE A 264 -4.87 14.21 -8.56
CA ILE A 264 -6.32 14.15 -8.68
C ILE A 264 -6.84 13.11 -7.70
N ILE A 265 -7.75 13.52 -6.82
CA ILE A 265 -8.42 12.66 -5.85
C ILE A 265 -9.86 12.45 -6.34
N ASP A 266 -10.14 11.29 -6.88
CA ASP A 266 -11.50 10.92 -7.31
C ASP A 266 -12.27 10.27 -6.17
N GLU A 267 -13.57 10.55 -6.06
CA GLU A 267 -14.42 10.19 -4.91
C GLU A 267 -13.82 10.67 -3.56
N ALA A 268 -13.34 11.91 -3.55
CA ALA A 268 -12.58 12.53 -2.47
C ALA A 268 -13.30 12.54 -1.11
N HIS A 269 -14.61 12.39 -1.08
CA HIS A 269 -15.39 12.34 0.17
C HIS A 269 -15.02 11.15 1.07
N HIS A 270 -14.41 10.09 0.51
CA HIS A 270 -13.93 8.93 1.27
C HIS A 270 -12.53 9.13 1.87
N LEU A 271 -11.79 10.14 1.40
CA LEU A 271 -10.39 10.32 1.78
C LEU A 271 -10.17 10.50 3.29
N PRO A 272 -10.95 11.32 4.04
CA PRO A 272 -10.72 11.49 5.47
C PRO A 272 -10.84 10.18 6.26
N ASP A 273 -11.85 9.38 5.95
CA ASP A 273 -12.11 8.11 6.66
C ASP A 273 -11.06 7.05 6.31
N ILE A 274 -10.55 7.04 5.06
CA ILE A 274 -9.47 6.14 4.66
C ILE A 274 -8.16 6.57 5.31
N ALA A 275 -7.83 7.86 5.31
CA ALA A 275 -6.64 8.38 5.95
C ALA A 275 -6.62 8.06 7.46
N SER A 276 -7.74 8.27 8.15
CA SER A 276 -7.88 7.92 9.55
C SER A 276 -7.67 6.43 9.81
N ARG A 277 -8.28 5.56 8.99
CA ARG A 277 -8.06 4.10 9.10
C ARG A 277 -6.62 3.67 8.83
N MET A 278 -5.93 4.30 7.89
CA MET A 278 -4.53 3.97 7.57
C MET A 278 -3.56 4.43 8.66
N ALA A 279 -3.93 5.45 9.43
CA ALA A 279 -3.16 5.94 10.57
C ALA A 279 -3.63 5.35 11.92
N SER A 280 -4.65 4.49 11.92
CA SER A 280 -5.06 3.77 13.13
C SER A 280 -4.11 2.60 13.38
N GLU A 281 -3.66 2.49 14.62
CA GLU A 281 -2.83 1.38 15.10
C GLU A 281 -3.64 0.48 16.01
N ARG A 282 -3.44 -0.84 15.88
CA ARG A 282 -4.09 -1.81 16.75
C ARG A 282 -3.17 -2.97 17.09
N VAL A 283 -3.20 -3.36 18.35
CA VAL A 283 -2.47 -4.53 18.85
C VAL A 283 -3.47 -5.51 19.49
N ASN A 284 -3.62 -6.66 18.84
CA ASN A 284 -4.46 -7.74 19.35
C ASN A 284 -3.58 -8.78 20.05
N SER A 285 -3.84 -9.00 21.34
CA SER A 285 -3.05 -9.91 22.17
C SER A 285 -3.05 -11.37 21.70
N VAL A 286 -4.19 -11.88 21.22
CA VAL A 286 -4.32 -13.26 20.72
C VAL A 286 -3.48 -13.45 19.46
N ILE A 287 -3.56 -12.47 18.54
CA ILE A 287 -2.81 -12.52 17.29
C ILE A 287 -1.32 -12.45 17.59
N LEU A 288 -0.89 -11.52 18.45
CA LEU A 288 0.49 -11.34 18.86
C LEU A 288 1.07 -12.62 19.47
N LYS A 289 0.39 -13.18 20.46
CA LYS A 289 0.83 -14.44 21.10
C LYS A 289 0.94 -15.57 20.10
N LYS A 290 -0.06 -15.74 19.23
CA LYS A 290 -0.03 -16.76 18.16
C LYS A 290 1.12 -16.52 17.18
N GLN A 291 1.39 -15.28 16.80
CA GLN A 291 2.50 -14.96 15.90
C GLN A 291 3.84 -15.32 16.53
N VAL A 292 4.11 -14.86 17.76
CA VAL A 292 5.36 -15.15 18.45
C VAL A 292 5.54 -16.66 18.66
N THR A 293 4.54 -17.35 19.17
CA THR A 293 4.58 -18.81 19.35
C THR A 293 4.81 -19.55 18.05
N HIS A 294 4.14 -19.14 16.97
CA HIS A 294 4.28 -19.75 15.66
C HIS A 294 5.70 -19.60 15.09
N PHE A 295 6.29 -18.39 15.21
CA PHE A 295 7.66 -18.13 14.77
C PHE A 295 8.70 -18.91 15.59
N ILE A 296 8.51 -19.01 16.91
CA ILE A 296 9.47 -19.69 17.79
C ILE A 296 9.38 -21.21 17.66
N GLU A 297 8.16 -21.78 17.69
CA GLU A 297 7.95 -23.21 17.84
C GLU A 297 7.71 -23.95 16.52
N LYS A 298 6.90 -23.37 15.62
CA LYS A 298 6.40 -24.11 14.42
C LYS A 298 7.23 -23.88 13.17
N GLU A 299 7.73 -22.70 12.93
CA GLU A 299 8.50 -22.41 11.72
C GLU A 299 9.96 -22.75 11.83
N GLN A 300 10.44 -23.15 13.01
CA GLN A 300 11.86 -23.40 13.28
C GLN A 300 12.79 -22.27 12.79
N LEU A 301 12.22 -21.03 12.70
CA LEU A 301 12.91 -19.87 12.17
C LEU A 301 14.24 -19.61 12.93
N PHE A 302 14.19 -19.68 14.25
CA PHE A 302 15.39 -19.46 15.07
C PHE A 302 16.41 -20.57 14.93
N VAL A 303 16.00 -21.81 14.69
CA VAL A 303 16.90 -22.91 14.38
C VAL A 303 17.60 -22.67 13.04
N ALA A 304 16.86 -22.26 12.02
CA ALA A 304 17.44 -21.92 10.72
C ALA A 304 18.41 -20.74 10.81
N LEU A 305 18.05 -19.68 11.54
CA LEU A 305 18.95 -18.54 11.78
C LEU A 305 20.22 -18.93 12.52
N GLN A 306 20.13 -19.80 13.52
CA GLN A 306 21.31 -20.30 14.21
C GLN A 306 22.23 -21.12 13.30
N GLN A 307 21.67 -21.88 12.36
CA GLN A 307 22.44 -22.61 11.35
C GLN A 307 23.11 -21.67 10.35
N ILE A 308 22.37 -20.68 9.84
CA ILE A 308 22.91 -19.67 8.92
C ILE A 308 24.08 -18.91 9.56
N PHE A 309 23.92 -18.51 10.82
CA PHE A 309 24.95 -17.78 11.57
C PHE A 309 25.94 -18.68 12.32
N GLN A 310 26.07 -19.97 11.96
CA GLN A 310 26.96 -20.90 12.67
C GLN A 310 28.43 -20.42 12.71
N GLN A 311 28.88 -19.71 11.68
CA GLN A 311 30.23 -19.15 11.58
C GLN A 311 30.35 -17.72 12.13
N PHE A 312 29.23 -17.10 12.52
CA PHE A 312 29.12 -15.71 12.98
C PHE A 312 28.71 -15.69 14.46
N SER A 313 29.67 -15.72 15.34
CA SER A 313 29.45 -15.91 16.81
C SER A 313 28.61 -14.79 17.44
N GLU A 314 28.75 -13.54 16.98
CA GLU A 314 28.02 -12.39 17.50
C GLU A 314 26.55 -12.44 17.07
N GLU A 315 26.29 -12.69 15.81
CA GLU A 315 24.92 -12.80 15.26
C GLU A 315 24.19 -14.00 15.86
N GLN A 316 24.87 -15.12 16.04
CA GLN A 316 24.29 -16.29 16.71
C GLN A 316 23.86 -15.98 18.15
N ARG A 317 24.70 -15.20 18.88
CA ARG A 317 24.35 -14.72 20.20
C ARG A 317 23.17 -13.77 20.17
N LEU A 318 23.14 -12.79 19.23
CA LEU A 318 22.03 -11.85 19.07
C LEU A 318 20.72 -12.56 18.78
N VAL A 319 20.72 -13.60 17.92
CA VAL A 319 19.53 -14.41 17.63
C VAL A 319 18.97 -15.09 18.88
N LYS A 320 19.84 -15.66 19.74
CA LYS A 320 19.43 -16.28 21.01
C LYS A 320 18.85 -15.27 22.00
N VAL A 321 19.50 -14.11 22.14
CA VAL A 321 19.01 -13.04 23.03
C VAL A 321 17.68 -12.50 22.51
N TYR A 322 17.52 -12.34 21.18
CA TYR A 322 16.28 -11.91 20.58
C TYR A 322 15.13 -12.89 20.81
N GLN A 323 15.38 -14.20 20.67
CA GLN A 323 14.40 -15.24 20.95
C GLN A 323 13.94 -15.21 22.40
N GLN A 324 14.86 -15.08 23.35
CA GLN A 324 14.52 -14.99 24.78
C GLN A 324 13.73 -13.70 25.06
N GLY A 325 14.17 -12.56 24.54
CA GLY A 325 13.48 -11.29 24.71
C GLY A 325 12.05 -11.28 24.17
N LEU A 326 11.77 -12.06 23.11
CA LEU A 326 10.40 -12.24 22.62
C LEU A 326 9.51 -13.03 23.58
N LEU A 327 10.06 -14.05 24.24
CA LEU A 327 9.32 -14.82 25.25
C LEU A 327 9.03 -13.94 26.46
N ASP A 328 10.05 -13.25 26.97
CA ASP A 328 9.92 -12.33 28.10
C ASP A 328 8.89 -11.20 27.79
N PHE A 329 8.88 -10.71 26.57
CA PHE A 329 7.91 -9.72 26.11
C PHE A 329 6.47 -10.28 26.10
N VAL A 330 6.25 -11.52 25.67
CA VAL A 330 4.90 -12.12 25.67
C VAL A 330 4.39 -12.32 27.09
N ASP A 331 5.24 -12.73 28.01
CA ASP A 331 4.86 -12.94 29.43
C ASP A 331 4.52 -11.60 30.08
N GLU A 332 5.36 -10.58 29.94
CA GLU A 332 5.11 -9.23 30.49
C GLU A 332 3.87 -8.58 29.85
N TRP A 333 3.63 -8.86 28.56
CA TRP A 333 2.42 -8.43 27.87
C TRP A 333 1.14 -8.96 28.52
N GLN A 334 1.12 -10.22 28.98
CA GLN A 334 -0.02 -10.80 29.67
C GLN A 334 -0.28 -10.10 31.01
N ASP A 335 0.76 -9.82 31.78
CA ASP A 335 0.65 -9.08 33.04
C ASP A 335 0.13 -7.66 32.82
N PHE A 336 0.60 -6.98 31.80
CA PHE A 336 0.10 -5.66 31.41
C PHE A 336 -1.38 -5.69 31.01
N LEU A 337 -1.83 -6.68 30.24
CA LEU A 337 -3.23 -6.84 29.89
C LEU A 337 -4.12 -7.09 31.09
N PHE A 338 -3.65 -7.87 32.04
CA PHE A 338 -4.37 -8.08 33.30
C PHE A 338 -4.57 -6.78 34.07
N GLU A 339 -3.55 -5.92 34.14
CA GLU A 339 -3.69 -4.58 34.73
C GLU A 339 -4.66 -3.68 33.97
N LEU A 340 -4.60 -3.68 32.64
CA LEU A 340 -5.59 -2.97 31.80
C LEU A 340 -6.99 -3.48 32.05
N HIS A 341 -7.19 -4.79 32.05
CA HIS A 341 -8.49 -5.41 32.33
C HIS A 341 -9.05 -4.99 33.70
N ARG A 342 -8.21 -5.01 34.73
CA ARG A 342 -8.56 -4.53 36.06
C ARG A 342 -8.96 -3.07 36.08
N LEU A 343 -8.27 -2.22 35.33
CA LEU A 343 -8.55 -0.79 35.23
C LEU A 343 -9.90 -0.50 34.57
N PHE A 344 -10.27 -1.31 33.56
CA PHE A 344 -11.50 -1.13 32.80
C PHE A 344 -12.70 -1.95 33.33
N SER A 345 -12.50 -2.97 34.14
CA SER A 345 -13.55 -3.91 34.58
C SER A 345 -14.43 -3.42 35.76
N LYS A 346 -14.19 -2.22 36.29
CA LYS A 346 -14.98 -1.67 37.39
C LYS A 346 -16.45 -1.35 37.04
N THR A 347 -16.88 -1.54 35.80
CA THR A 347 -18.21 -1.17 35.29
C THR A 347 -18.85 -2.29 34.47
N GLN A 348 -19.22 -3.40 35.09
CA GLN A 348 -19.72 -4.64 34.43
C GLN A 348 -21.17 -4.62 33.94
N LYS A 349 -21.90 -3.51 33.83
CA LYS A 349 -23.34 -3.58 33.49
C LYS A 349 -23.81 -3.08 32.15
N ARG A 350 -23.02 -2.29 31.40
CA ARG A 350 -23.23 -1.91 29.99
C ARG A 350 -21.92 -1.42 29.42
N ILE A 351 -21.42 -2.06 28.35
CA ILE A 351 -20.28 -1.57 27.56
C ILE A 351 -20.82 -0.38 26.77
N ASP A 352 -20.67 0.81 27.30
CA ASP A 352 -20.79 2.05 26.53
C ASP A 352 -19.43 2.36 25.91
N HIS A 353 -19.41 2.82 24.67
CA HIS A 353 -18.14 3.16 23.97
C HIS A 353 -17.25 4.12 24.77
N GLN A 354 -17.83 4.99 25.60
CA GLN A 354 -17.08 5.90 26.47
C GLN A 354 -16.29 5.19 27.57
N GLU A 355 -16.70 3.98 27.99
CA GLU A 355 -16.03 3.22 29.03
C GLU A 355 -14.79 2.47 28.52
N LEU A 356 -14.66 2.33 27.22
CA LEU A 356 -13.52 1.71 26.54
C LEU A 356 -12.37 2.72 26.28
N LEU A 357 -12.66 4.01 26.40
CA LEU A 357 -11.65 5.05 26.20
C LEU A 357 -10.65 5.10 27.36
N LEU A 358 -9.39 5.22 27.03
CA LEU A 358 -8.35 5.56 28.00
C LEU A 358 -8.47 7.05 28.34
N THR A 359 -9.13 7.34 29.47
CA THR A 359 -9.22 8.71 30.00
C THR A 359 -7.87 9.15 30.57
N LYS A 360 -7.69 10.47 30.76
CA LYS A 360 -6.46 11.01 31.35
C LYS A 360 -6.19 10.42 32.74
N GLU A 361 -7.21 10.24 33.57
CA GLU A 361 -7.07 9.63 34.91
C GLU A 361 -6.58 8.18 34.82
N ARG A 362 -7.09 7.39 33.87
CA ARG A 362 -6.64 6.02 33.64
C ARG A 362 -5.22 6.00 33.09
N PHE A 363 -4.88 6.94 32.21
CA PHE A 363 -3.52 7.11 31.69
C PHE A 363 -2.54 7.46 32.81
N ASP A 364 -2.91 8.45 33.65
CA ASP A 364 -2.08 8.87 34.81
C ASP A 364 -1.89 7.69 35.81
N TYR A 365 -2.89 6.83 35.96
CA TYR A 365 -2.77 5.62 36.75
C TYR A 365 -1.80 4.62 36.14
N LEU A 366 -1.88 4.36 34.82
CA LEU A 366 -0.94 3.47 34.13
C LEU A 366 0.51 3.98 34.18
N SER A 367 0.70 5.30 34.14
CA SER A 367 2.02 5.93 34.22
C SER A 367 2.58 6.08 35.64
N THR A 368 1.79 5.82 36.69
CA THR A 368 2.21 5.91 38.07
C THR A 368 2.11 4.60 38.84
N ALA A 369 0.92 4.04 39.04
CA ALA A 369 0.67 2.83 39.82
C ALA A 369 0.79 1.53 38.99
N GLY A 370 0.48 1.58 37.67
CA GLY A 370 0.74 0.51 36.69
C GLY A 370 2.13 0.63 36.04
N GLU A 371 2.96 1.54 36.52
CA GLU A 371 4.23 1.95 35.91
C GLU A 371 5.21 0.79 35.68
N LYS A 372 5.24 -0.18 36.58
CA LYS A 372 6.17 -1.31 36.51
C LYS A 372 6.03 -2.09 35.20
N HIS A 373 4.81 -2.55 34.89
CA HIS A 373 4.56 -3.37 33.68
C HIS A 373 4.70 -2.55 32.39
N SER A 374 4.22 -1.32 32.37
CA SER A 374 4.38 -0.45 31.22
C SER A 374 5.82 -0.08 30.91
N GLN A 375 6.62 0.24 31.95
CA GLN A 375 8.06 0.50 31.80
C GLN A 375 8.84 -0.74 31.37
N THR A 376 8.56 -1.90 31.96
CA THR A 376 9.21 -3.16 31.57
C THR A 376 8.92 -3.50 30.11
N LEU A 377 7.67 -3.37 29.65
CA LEU A 377 7.32 -3.59 28.26
C LEU A 377 8.05 -2.64 27.30
N GLN A 378 8.14 -1.35 27.65
CA GLN A 378 8.87 -0.38 26.82
C GLN A 378 10.35 -0.71 26.73
N LEU A 379 10.99 -1.08 27.83
CA LEU A 379 12.39 -1.49 27.85
C LEU A 379 12.62 -2.74 27.01
N LEU A 380 11.80 -3.77 27.17
CA LEU A 380 11.89 -5.01 26.37
C LEU A 380 11.72 -4.72 24.86
N LEU A 381 10.76 -3.88 24.48
CA LEU A 381 10.57 -3.48 23.09
C LEU A 381 11.77 -2.70 22.54
N GLN A 382 12.36 -1.78 23.31
CA GLN A 382 13.56 -1.04 22.91
C GLN A 382 14.78 -1.96 22.75
N GLU A 383 14.95 -2.93 23.63
CA GLU A 383 16.01 -3.94 23.51
C GLU A 383 15.82 -4.79 22.25
N LEU A 384 14.59 -5.27 22.00
CA LEU A 384 14.26 -6.02 20.78
C LEU A 384 14.57 -5.20 19.53
N LEU A 385 14.17 -3.93 19.46
CA LEU A 385 14.45 -3.05 18.32
C LEU A 385 15.97 -2.82 18.14
N THR A 386 16.71 -2.72 19.21
CA THR A 386 18.16 -2.56 19.14
C THR A 386 18.83 -3.79 18.53
N ILE A 387 18.39 -4.99 18.93
CA ILE A 387 18.88 -6.25 18.37
C ILE A 387 18.45 -6.38 16.89
N GLN A 388 17.20 -6.04 16.55
CA GLN A 388 16.69 -6.02 15.18
C GLN A 388 17.56 -5.16 14.27
N SER A 389 17.83 -3.92 14.67
CA SER A 389 18.69 -3.00 13.92
C SER A 389 20.06 -3.58 13.62
N LYS A 390 20.71 -4.20 14.61
CA LYS A 390 22.02 -4.83 14.44
C LYS A 390 21.97 -6.02 13.47
N LEU A 391 21.01 -6.93 13.68
CA LEU A 391 20.83 -8.08 12.81
C LEU A 391 20.50 -7.66 11.37
N GLN A 392 19.60 -6.69 11.20
CA GLN A 392 19.22 -6.18 9.89
C GLN A 392 20.43 -5.53 9.18
N GLN A 393 21.20 -4.72 9.87
CA GLN A 393 22.41 -4.09 9.30
C GLN A 393 23.42 -5.13 8.83
N THR A 394 23.70 -6.16 9.64
CA THR A 394 24.63 -7.24 9.27
C THR A 394 24.10 -8.03 8.06
N ILE A 395 22.82 -8.45 8.09
CA ILE A 395 22.23 -9.23 7.01
C ILE A 395 22.24 -8.42 5.69
N MET A 396 21.84 -7.14 5.74
CA MET A 396 21.76 -6.30 4.54
C MET A 396 23.14 -5.98 3.97
N SER A 397 24.16 -5.78 4.81
CA SER A 397 25.53 -5.53 4.34
C SER A 397 26.16 -6.72 3.60
N GLN A 398 25.69 -7.94 3.89
CA GLN A 398 26.20 -9.19 3.34
C GLN A 398 25.16 -9.98 2.53
N LEU A 399 24.05 -9.36 2.16
CA LEU A 399 22.89 -10.06 1.57
C LEU A 399 23.26 -10.90 0.32
N GLU A 400 24.21 -10.42 -0.47
CA GLU A 400 24.66 -11.11 -1.69
C GLU A 400 25.50 -12.38 -1.40
N THR A 401 26.04 -12.53 -0.22
CA THR A 401 26.83 -13.71 0.17
C THR A 401 25.96 -14.88 0.59
N PHE A 402 24.73 -14.61 1.03
CA PHE A 402 23.79 -15.62 1.49
C PHE A 402 23.06 -16.32 0.34
N SER A 403 22.76 -17.59 0.52
CA SER A 403 21.98 -18.39 -0.43
C SER A 403 20.55 -17.84 -0.58
N LEU A 404 19.86 -18.20 -1.65
CA LEU A 404 18.45 -17.83 -1.84
C LEU A 404 17.55 -18.38 -0.71
N ALA A 405 17.85 -19.59 -0.22
CA ALA A 405 17.13 -20.20 0.90
C ALA A 405 17.31 -19.37 2.20
N ASP A 406 18.52 -18.91 2.48
CA ASP A 406 18.81 -18.06 3.65
C ASP A 406 18.08 -16.72 3.56
N ARG A 407 18.02 -16.13 2.38
CA ARG A 407 17.29 -14.87 2.15
C ARG A 407 15.79 -14.99 2.42
N ILE A 408 15.19 -16.16 2.16
CA ILE A 408 13.79 -16.42 2.52
C ILE A 408 13.61 -16.42 4.04
N VAL A 409 14.54 -17.02 4.76
CA VAL A 409 14.56 -16.99 6.24
C VAL A 409 14.64 -15.55 6.74
N PHE A 410 15.53 -14.73 6.17
CA PHE A 410 15.66 -13.31 6.54
C PHE A 410 14.40 -12.50 6.22
N VAL A 411 13.74 -12.79 5.12
CA VAL A 411 12.47 -12.15 4.78
C VAL A 411 11.41 -12.40 5.86
N ARG A 412 11.30 -13.64 6.35
CA ARG A 412 10.40 -13.96 7.46
C ARG A 412 10.80 -13.24 8.75
N LEU A 413 12.09 -13.19 9.04
CA LEU A 413 12.61 -12.45 10.18
C LEU A 413 12.25 -10.96 10.11
N PHE A 414 12.47 -10.33 8.97
CA PHE A 414 12.14 -8.91 8.78
C PHE A 414 10.64 -8.61 8.83
N GLN A 415 9.78 -9.55 8.39
CA GLN A 415 8.33 -9.43 8.60
C GLN A 415 7.98 -9.34 10.08
N PHE A 416 8.67 -10.13 10.87
CA PHE A 416 8.48 -10.14 12.29
C PHE A 416 9.05 -8.86 12.94
N PHE A 417 10.17 -8.37 12.44
CA PHE A 417 10.74 -7.08 12.85
C PHE A 417 9.76 -5.92 12.60
N ASP A 418 9.17 -5.84 11.39
CA ASP A 418 8.16 -4.84 11.06
C ASP A 418 6.97 -4.88 12.06
N GLU A 419 6.55 -6.07 12.48
CA GLU A 419 5.44 -6.22 13.44
C GLU A 419 5.83 -5.75 14.83
N ILE A 420 7.03 -6.09 15.33
CA ILE A 420 7.53 -5.60 16.62
C ILE A 420 7.73 -4.09 16.61
N GLU A 421 8.24 -3.52 15.50
CA GLU A 421 8.37 -2.07 15.34
C GLU A 421 7.01 -1.37 15.38
N ARG A 422 5.98 -1.95 14.74
CA ARG A 422 4.60 -1.47 14.79
C ARG A 422 4.02 -1.52 16.20
N ILE A 423 4.25 -2.62 16.93
CA ILE A 423 3.82 -2.78 18.31
C ILE A 423 4.49 -1.73 19.19
N HIS A 424 5.79 -1.53 19.07
CA HIS A 424 6.53 -0.51 19.82
C HIS A 424 5.97 0.89 19.53
N HIS A 425 5.71 1.22 18.28
CA HIS A 425 5.11 2.51 17.90
C HIS A 425 3.73 2.70 18.54
N CYS A 426 2.88 1.68 18.48
CA CYS A 426 1.57 1.69 19.12
C CYS A 426 1.68 1.90 20.64
N PHE A 427 2.60 1.18 21.30
CA PHE A 427 2.84 1.33 22.73
C PHE A 427 3.36 2.69 23.14
N THR A 428 4.29 3.24 22.36
CA THR A 428 4.81 4.59 22.61
C THR A 428 3.67 5.61 22.60
N ILE A 429 2.78 5.55 21.59
CA ILE A 429 1.63 6.44 21.57
C ILE A 429 0.66 6.15 22.71
N TYR A 430 0.40 4.87 23.01
CA TYR A 430 -0.58 4.47 24.02
C TYR A 430 -0.17 4.85 25.43
N LEU A 431 1.11 4.74 25.76
CA LEU A 431 1.65 4.93 27.09
C LEU A 431 2.39 6.25 27.33
N ASP A 432 3.13 6.77 26.33
CA ASP A 432 4.02 7.92 26.52
C ASP A 432 3.39 9.25 26.11
N ASP A 433 2.41 9.23 25.21
CA ASP A 433 1.92 10.45 24.58
C ASP A 433 0.44 10.71 24.89
N TRP A 434 0.17 11.56 25.88
CA TRP A 434 -1.16 12.05 26.15
C TRP A 434 -1.42 13.37 25.40
N ARG A 435 -1.95 13.28 24.18
CA ARG A 435 -2.31 14.45 23.36
C ARG A 435 -3.74 14.35 22.86
N PRO A 436 -4.44 15.49 22.67
CA PRO A 436 -5.79 15.50 22.09
C PRO A 436 -5.90 14.89 20.69
N ARG A 437 -4.77 14.77 20.00
CA ARG A 437 -4.66 14.13 18.68
C ARG A 437 -5.07 12.67 18.68
N TRP A 438 -4.83 11.93 19.80
CA TRP A 438 -4.99 10.49 19.86
C TRP A 438 -6.24 10.09 20.63
N VAL A 439 -7.08 9.27 20.01
CA VAL A 439 -8.12 8.51 20.72
C VAL A 439 -7.56 7.11 20.98
N LYS A 440 -7.51 6.73 22.26
CA LYS A 440 -6.94 5.46 22.74
C LYS A 440 -8.05 4.62 23.34
N GLU A 441 -8.18 3.39 22.85
CA GLU A 441 -9.21 2.47 23.28
C GLU A 441 -8.61 1.15 23.76
N TYR A 442 -9.27 0.52 24.73
CA TYR A 442 -9.03 -0.85 25.14
C TYR A 442 -10.33 -1.64 25.04
N LEU A 443 -10.36 -2.67 24.22
CA LEU A 443 -11.50 -3.55 24.03
C LEU A 443 -11.18 -4.93 24.63
N PRO A 444 -11.70 -5.24 25.85
CA PRO A 444 -11.53 -6.55 26.45
C PRO A 444 -12.25 -7.60 25.61
N GLN A 445 -11.56 -8.70 25.31
CA GLN A 445 -12.14 -9.86 24.61
C GLN A 445 -12.51 -10.97 25.60
N ASN A 446 -11.66 -11.19 26.61
CA ASN A 446 -11.87 -12.03 27.79
C ASN A 446 -10.85 -11.63 28.88
N GLU A 447 -10.75 -12.38 29.97
CA GLU A 447 -9.86 -12.06 31.11
C GLU A 447 -8.38 -11.96 30.72
N ASP A 448 -7.95 -12.76 29.73
CA ASP A 448 -6.54 -12.85 29.31
C ASP A 448 -6.26 -12.18 27.96
N HIS A 449 -7.27 -11.62 27.30
CA HIS A 449 -7.16 -11.12 25.94
C HIS A 449 -7.86 -9.79 25.73
N GLY A 450 -7.18 -8.90 25.03
CA GLY A 450 -7.71 -7.59 24.69
C GLY A 450 -7.12 -7.03 23.39
N LEU A 451 -7.77 -6.01 22.90
CA LEU A 451 -7.38 -5.23 21.75
C LEU A 451 -7.09 -3.80 22.21
N ILE A 452 -5.88 -3.33 21.96
CA ILE A 452 -5.53 -1.91 22.09
C ILE A 452 -5.68 -1.28 20.70
N GLU A 453 -6.41 -0.19 20.65
CA GLU A 453 -6.64 0.57 19.43
C GLU A 453 -6.34 2.05 19.63
N ILE A 454 -5.68 2.66 18.65
CA ILE A 454 -5.31 4.08 18.66
C ILE A 454 -5.77 4.68 17.35
N HIS A 455 -6.51 5.78 17.44
CA HIS A 455 -6.98 6.53 16.28
C HIS A 455 -6.32 7.91 16.24
N ASP A 456 -5.68 8.23 15.10
CA ASP A 456 -5.13 9.56 14.85
C ASP A 456 -6.21 10.48 14.31
N LEU A 457 -6.65 11.44 15.11
CA LEU A 457 -7.65 12.43 14.71
C LEU A 457 -7.12 13.44 13.67
N GLU A 458 -5.80 13.61 13.58
CA GLU A 458 -5.15 14.50 12.62
C GLU A 458 -4.73 13.81 11.32
N ALA A 459 -4.99 12.52 11.17
CA ALA A 459 -4.63 11.77 9.97
C ALA A 459 -5.29 12.33 8.69
N SER A 460 -6.42 12.99 8.82
CA SER A 460 -7.08 13.68 7.69
C SER A 460 -6.34 14.92 7.21
N LEU A 461 -5.37 15.47 8.00
CA LEU A 461 -4.56 16.63 7.64
C LEU A 461 -3.38 16.31 6.70
N LEU A 462 -3.35 15.10 6.10
CA LEU A 462 -2.32 14.70 5.14
C LEU A 462 -2.11 15.72 3.99
N PRO A 463 -3.17 16.34 3.42
CA PRO A 463 -2.98 17.31 2.36
C PRO A 463 -2.08 18.47 2.75
N GLU A 464 -2.33 19.09 3.89
CA GLU A 464 -1.53 20.22 4.36
C GLU A 464 -0.10 19.80 4.74
N THR A 465 0.04 18.72 5.49
CA THR A 465 1.32 18.34 6.10
C THR A 465 2.27 17.60 5.14
N LYS A 466 1.73 16.81 4.20
CA LYS A 466 2.51 15.89 3.35
C LYS A 466 2.41 16.16 1.86
N TRP A 467 1.25 16.61 1.37
CA TRP A 467 1.06 16.79 -0.07
C TRP A 467 1.44 18.19 -0.56
N TYR A 468 1.30 19.22 0.26
CA TYR A 468 1.66 20.57 -0.12
C TYR A 468 3.14 20.74 -0.51
N PRO A 469 4.09 20.11 0.17
CA PRO A 469 5.48 20.17 -0.28
C PRO A 469 5.74 19.41 -1.59
N ARG A 470 4.88 18.43 -1.92
CA ARG A 470 5.12 17.46 -2.99
C ARG A 470 4.41 17.82 -4.30
N TYR A 471 3.17 18.29 -4.21
CA TYR A 471 2.34 18.60 -5.37
C TYR A 471 2.16 20.09 -5.54
N GLU A 472 2.20 20.58 -6.78
CA GLU A 472 1.95 21.99 -7.10
C GLU A 472 0.45 22.31 -7.09
N ARG A 473 -0.37 21.39 -7.61
CA ARG A 473 -1.82 21.54 -7.74
C ARG A 473 -2.53 20.23 -7.42
N ILE A 474 -3.66 20.34 -6.71
CA ILE A 474 -4.47 19.20 -6.30
C ILE A 474 -5.93 19.46 -6.69
N ILE A 475 -6.58 18.44 -7.27
CA ILE A 475 -8.01 18.45 -7.56
C ILE A 475 -8.69 17.37 -6.73
N TYR A 476 -9.78 17.74 -6.05
CA TYR A 476 -10.68 16.86 -5.34
C TYR A 476 -12.00 16.80 -6.06
N THR A 477 -12.42 15.63 -6.55
CA THR A 477 -13.68 15.46 -7.26
C THR A 477 -14.54 14.37 -6.65
N SER A 478 -15.84 14.58 -6.61
CA SER A 478 -16.84 13.60 -6.18
C SER A 478 -18.24 14.01 -6.60
N GLY A 479 -19.18 13.07 -6.51
CA GLY A 479 -20.61 13.35 -6.60
C GLY A 479 -21.17 14.13 -5.41
N THR A 480 -20.51 14.01 -4.25
CA THR A 480 -20.94 14.61 -2.97
C THR A 480 -19.74 15.13 -2.20
N LEU A 481 -19.51 16.44 -2.25
CA LEU A 481 -18.42 17.10 -1.50
C LEU A 481 -18.94 18.02 -0.41
N LYS A 482 -20.24 18.34 -0.43
CA LYS A 482 -20.92 19.16 0.57
C LYS A 482 -21.60 18.30 1.62
N PHE A 483 -21.72 18.82 2.83
CA PHE A 483 -22.65 18.31 3.82
C PHE A 483 -23.83 19.29 3.93
N GLY A 484 -24.99 18.91 3.39
CA GLY A 484 -26.08 19.86 3.17
C GLY A 484 -25.63 20.99 2.24
N ASN A 485 -25.74 22.23 2.71
CA ASN A 485 -25.28 23.42 1.98
C ASN A 485 -23.85 23.85 2.33
N ASN A 486 -23.18 23.13 3.24
CA ASN A 486 -21.84 23.51 3.71
C ASN A 486 -20.75 23.00 2.75
N LYS A 487 -20.24 23.92 1.90
CA LYS A 487 -19.12 23.65 0.99
C LYS A 487 -17.77 23.54 1.69
N LYS A 488 -17.66 24.01 2.93
CA LYS A 488 -16.41 24.01 3.71
C LYS A 488 -16.21 22.72 4.51
N TYR A 489 -17.21 21.82 4.55
CA TYR A 489 -17.17 20.61 5.37
C TYR A 489 -15.96 19.73 5.05
N LEU A 490 -15.84 19.29 3.81
CA LEU A 490 -14.73 18.42 3.41
C LEU A 490 -13.37 19.13 3.41
N PRO A 491 -13.22 20.36 2.88
CA PRO A 491 -11.99 21.14 3.05
C PRO A 491 -11.53 21.24 4.51
N GLN A 492 -12.42 21.59 5.43
CA GLN A 492 -12.09 21.71 6.86
C GLN A 492 -11.65 20.37 7.47
N ARG A 493 -12.31 19.24 7.11
CA ARG A 493 -11.88 17.90 7.55
C ARG A 493 -10.49 17.53 7.04
N LEU A 494 -10.05 18.11 5.94
CA LEU A 494 -8.72 17.94 5.36
C LEU A 494 -7.71 19.00 5.80
N GLY A 495 -8.09 19.89 6.72
CA GLY A 495 -7.23 20.99 7.22
C GLY A 495 -7.04 22.14 6.23
N LEU A 496 -7.85 22.22 5.17
CA LEU A 496 -7.66 23.17 4.09
C LEU A 496 -8.51 24.43 4.33
N SER A 497 -7.87 25.61 4.29
CA SER A 497 -8.51 26.90 4.52
C SER A 497 -8.79 27.69 3.23
N GLU A 498 -7.84 27.66 2.28
CA GLU A 498 -7.91 28.42 1.04
C GLU A 498 -8.13 27.51 -0.15
N VAL A 499 -9.39 27.22 -0.47
CA VAL A 499 -9.76 26.32 -1.55
C VAL A 499 -10.68 27.00 -2.56
N MET A 500 -10.53 26.62 -3.82
CA MET A 500 -11.54 26.92 -4.84
C MET A 500 -12.59 25.81 -4.85
N PHE A 501 -13.88 26.13 -4.74
CA PHE A 501 -14.97 25.17 -4.77
C PHE A 501 -15.95 25.46 -5.92
N LYS A 502 -16.12 24.50 -6.81
CA LYS A 502 -17.04 24.57 -7.96
C LYS A 502 -18.04 23.43 -7.91
N THR A 503 -19.31 23.76 -8.10
CA THR A 503 -20.39 22.78 -8.28
C THR A 503 -20.83 22.79 -9.73
N LEU A 504 -20.84 21.64 -10.37
CA LEU A 504 -21.40 21.49 -11.71
C LEU A 504 -22.89 21.15 -11.60
N PRO A 505 -23.75 21.70 -12.43
CA PRO A 505 -25.16 21.34 -12.47
C PRO A 505 -25.33 19.84 -12.76
N THR A 506 -26.44 19.29 -12.31
CA THR A 506 -26.84 17.93 -12.69
C THR A 506 -27.20 17.90 -14.18
N PRO A 507 -26.81 16.86 -14.91
CA PRO A 507 -27.09 16.75 -16.34
C PRO A 507 -28.60 16.50 -16.67
N TYR A 508 -29.48 16.48 -15.65
CA TYR A 508 -30.93 16.23 -15.78
C TYR A 508 -31.71 17.37 -15.15
#